data_c64d320a72ae050a4480aad1ed5b5526
#
_entry.id   c64d320a72ae050a4480aad1ed5b5526
#
_cell.length_a   1.000
_cell.length_b   1.000
_cell.length_c   1.000
_cell.angle_alpha   90.00
_cell.angle_beta   90.00
_cell.angle_gamma   90.00
#
_symmetry.space_group_name_H-M   'P 1'
#
loop_
_entity.id
_entity.type
_entity.pdbx_description
1 polymer ?
#
loop_
_entity_poly.entity_id
_entity_poly.type
_entity_poly.pdbx_seq_one_letter_code
_entity_poly.pdbx_strand_id
1 'polypeptide(L)'
;MDFYVIFFAFLFALTVNVQSYIIPREALDSDGCARIHNEFITKEKTIFSYADVKDCYQHFPFDKDIASETIDTLIGLVNGFYIFLDKAKEPPEPGFDFRPTDVKHLFYDLKDPHTNFGSYCFTTFAFHTNMTFYSVVNNGEQKIKVFDDTIDQDNIDCEVTHIDGQQALEVITEFAKDSVYASRDLGVRFNIALDRAYKFPSFAVRVEIPEKPDITYTLKCDNKNPFDVKRNWNAFAQNITNLNKFKDSKSYFDNICNPSDGIKLSRPSTSFQETTIIPDSLNDILEQDPSITTIKIVDGFISFFKVQDFGIVKFYTENPVDRNGTTKMLPDVIQGFEELANTGVKKVVLDLSDNTGGYIFTTYFTSLLLFPDTFPSFDFDIRITKQMRLAITEQYKLLTSNNIYDIQGYVDAKTHANFTSAEDFIGNNVYERGGIKDNYSNKYVDEAGINSMRQIIQNNLTTPLPWKPEDFIILTNGLCGSSCSLITEHAAEFSNVSTVAIGGLARNKLLSYSSFTGGSVVNATQTFNSLGELGLLNNPLMPKPFPLTGLTASYAIKEVYSKINPDDILDFTFKPADFRLFYDEKNIRNFSILWSQAAALIGSKSKIN
;
A
#
# COMPACT_ATOMS: atom_id res chain seq x y z
N MET A 1 -15.68 -17.92 19.24
CA MET A 1 -15.76 -16.87 20.28
C MET A 1 -16.09 -15.60 19.53
N ASP A 2 -17.31 -15.09 19.71
CA ASP A 2 -17.86 -14.07 18.82
C ASP A 2 -17.04 -12.79 18.78
N PHE A 3 -16.93 -12.17 17.59
CA PHE A 3 -16.36 -10.84 17.39
C PHE A 3 -16.90 -9.83 18.41
N TYR A 4 -18.12 -10.03 18.88
CA TYR A 4 -18.73 -9.30 19.99
C TYR A 4 -17.96 -9.40 21.32
N VAL A 5 -17.35 -10.53 21.64
CA VAL A 5 -16.64 -10.73 22.92
C VAL A 5 -15.28 -10.02 22.89
N ILE A 6 -14.60 -9.97 21.76
CA ILE A 6 -13.34 -9.25 21.61
C ILE A 6 -13.59 -7.73 21.64
N PHE A 7 -14.67 -7.26 21.03
CA PHE A 7 -15.04 -5.84 21.01
C PHE A 7 -15.60 -5.34 22.36
N PHE A 8 -16.32 -6.18 23.11
CA PHE A 8 -16.83 -5.81 24.45
C PHE A 8 -15.73 -5.77 25.51
N ALA A 9 -14.70 -6.61 25.42
CA ALA A 9 -13.52 -6.51 26.27
C ALA A 9 -12.77 -5.19 26.06
N PHE A 10 -12.85 -4.60 24.87
CA PHE A 10 -12.25 -3.31 24.53
C PHE A 10 -13.00 -2.10 25.10
N LEU A 11 -14.33 -2.14 25.16
CA LEU A 11 -15.11 -1.09 25.82
C LEU A 11 -14.80 -1.01 27.33
N PHE A 12 -14.41 -2.11 27.97
CA PHE A 12 -14.00 -2.13 29.38
C PHE A 12 -12.58 -1.63 29.61
N ALA A 13 -11.66 -1.84 28.63
CA ALA A 13 -10.29 -1.33 28.72
C ALA A 13 -10.20 0.19 28.49
N LEU A 14 -11.07 0.75 27.63
CA LEU A 14 -11.18 2.19 27.41
C LEU A 14 -11.78 2.95 28.60
N THR A 15 -12.53 2.27 29.49
CA THR A 15 -13.15 2.93 30.67
C THR A 15 -12.20 3.02 31.88
N VAL A 16 -11.06 2.32 31.90
CA VAL A 16 -10.21 2.22 33.09
C VAL A 16 -9.04 3.22 33.07
N ASN A 17 -8.71 3.85 31.94
CA ASN A 17 -7.57 4.80 31.87
C ASN A 17 -7.87 6.18 31.27
N VAL A 18 -9.12 6.55 31.08
CA VAL A 18 -9.48 7.93 30.77
C VAL A 18 -9.77 8.65 32.09
N GLN A 19 -8.72 9.08 32.77
CA GLN A 19 -8.85 10.22 33.68
C GLN A 19 -9.27 11.41 32.82
N SER A 20 -10.57 11.72 32.86
CA SER A 20 -11.10 12.96 32.31
C SER A 20 -10.42 14.13 33.03
N TYR A 21 -9.34 14.65 32.45
CA TYR A 21 -8.84 15.95 32.81
C TYR A 21 -9.85 16.96 32.26
N ILE A 22 -10.75 17.40 33.13
CA ILE A 22 -11.45 18.67 32.95
C ILE A 22 -10.39 19.74 33.14
N ILE A 23 -9.79 20.20 32.04
CA ILE A 23 -8.86 21.35 32.04
C ILE A 23 -9.72 22.61 32.16
N PRO A 24 -9.39 23.49 33.12
CA PRO A 24 -10.10 24.76 33.28
C PRO A 24 -10.02 25.61 32.00
N ARG A 25 -11.08 26.30 31.69
CA ARG A 25 -11.36 27.11 30.50
C ARG A 25 -10.44 28.34 30.28
N GLU A 26 -9.32 28.47 30.98
CA GLU A 26 -8.46 29.66 31.00
C GLU A 26 -7.24 29.63 30.08
N ALA A 27 -7.09 28.63 29.18
CA ALA A 27 -5.90 28.52 28.33
C ALA A 27 -6.19 28.62 26.83
N LEU A 28 -7.19 29.39 26.41
CA LEU A 28 -7.56 29.51 24.97
C LEU A 28 -6.55 30.28 24.11
N ASP A 29 -5.58 30.97 24.69
CA ASP A 29 -4.57 31.75 23.96
C ASP A 29 -3.28 31.00 23.63
N SER A 30 -3.17 29.71 23.96
CA SER A 30 -1.92 28.96 23.83
C SER A 30 -2.05 27.50 23.39
N ASP A 31 -3.15 27.08 22.75
CA ASP A 31 -3.24 25.70 22.25
C ASP A 31 -2.26 25.44 21.11
N GLY A 32 -1.81 24.19 20.96
CA GLY A 32 -0.81 23.81 19.97
C GLY A 32 -1.22 24.12 18.53
N CYS A 33 -2.52 23.97 18.19
CA CYS A 33 -3.05 24.31 16.86
C CYS A 33 -2.93 25.81 16.59
N ALA A 34 -3.21 26.64 17.59
CA ALA A 34 -3.09 28.10 17.47
C ALA A 34 -1.62 28.52 17.27
N ARG A 35 -0.69 27.90 17.99
CA ARG A 35 0.75 28.15 17.82
C ARG A 35 1.24 27.76 16.43
N ILE A 36 0.84 26.55 15.95
CA ILE A 36 1.16 26.07 14.59
C ILE A 36 0.66 27.04 13.53
N HIS A 37 -0.61 27.43 13.62
CA HIS A 37 -1.20 28.39 12.68
C HIS A 37 -0.47 29.73 12.67
N ASN A 38 -0.17 30.27 13.87
CA ASN A 38 0.54 31.53 13.99
C ASN A 38 1.96 31.48 13.39
N GLU A 39 2.71 30.40 13.64
CA GLU A 39 4.03 30.19 13.03
C GLU A 39 3.95 30.07 11.50
N PHE A 40 2.93 29.38 10.98
CA PHE A 40 2.71 29.28 9.55
C PHE A 40 2.41 30.64 8.91
N ILE A 41 1.43 31.40 9.46
CA ILE A 41 1.01 32.69 8.88
C ILE A 41 2.07 33.78 9.03
N THR A 42 2.81 33.81 10.16
CA THR A 42 3.76 34.91 10.44
C THR A 42 5.18 34.63 9.95
N LYS A 43 5.56 33.35 9.81
CA LYS A 43 6.93 32.92 9.48
C LYS A 43 7.00 31.98 8.28
N GLU A 44 5.87 31.68 7.64
CA GLU A 44 5.74 30.68 6.54
C GLU A 44 6.31 29.30 6.90
N LYS A 45 6.27 28.95 8.19
CA LYS A 45 6.88 27.73 8.72
C LYS A 45 6.01 26.53 8.36
N THR A 46 6.61 25.48 7.84
CA THR A 46 5.96 24.21 7.43
C THR A 46 6.41 23.01 8.27
N ILE A 47 7.43 23.21 9.12
CA ILE A 47 7.95 22.21 10.06
C ILE A 47 7.74 22.74 11.48
N PHE A 48 7.12 21.92 12.33
CA PHE A 48 6.67 22.28 13.67
C PHE A 48 7.30 21.38 14.72
N SER A 49 7.23 21.80 15.99
CA SER A 49 7.71 20.99 17.09
C SER A 49 6.77 19.80 17.37
N TYR A 50 7.33 18.69 17.80
CA TYR A 50 6.58 17.56 18.35
C TYR A 50 5.58 17.99 19.44
N ALA A 51 6.01 18.89 20.33
CA ALA A 51 5.20 19.35 21.45
C ALA A 51 3.95 20.11 20.99
N ASP A 52 4.07 20.97 19.96
CA ASP A 52 2.94 21.75 19.46
C ASP A 52 1.89 20.87 18.78
N VAL A 53 2.32 19.88 17.98
CA VAL A 53 1.40 18.95 17.33
C VAL A 53 0.73 18.04 18.36
N LYS A 54 1.47 17.55 19.34
CA LYS A 54 0.93 16.73 20.42
C LYS A 54 -0.11 17.52 21.22
N ASP A 55 0.19 18.76 21.58
CA ASP A 55 -0.72 19.64 22.31
C ASP A 55 -1.97 19.96 21.47
N CYS A 56 -1.81 20.24 20.17
CA CYS A 56 -2.94 20.42 19.23
C CYS A 56 -3.90 19.22 19.27
N TYR A 57 -3.36 18.01 19.18
CA TYR A 57 -4.19 16.79 19.12
C TYR A 57 -4.83 16.44 20.48
N GLN A 58 -4.20 16.82 21.60
CA GLN A 58 -4.75 16.56 22.94
C GLN A 58 -5.95 17.45 23.31
N HIS A 59 -6.19 18.53 22.58
CA HIS A 59 -7.32 19.44 22.81
C HIS A 59 -8.58 19.09 22.02
N PHE A 60 -8.60 17.98 21.27
CA PHE A 60 -9.79 17.54 20.57
C PHE A 60 -10.83 16.99 21.55
N PRO A 61 -12.11 17.38 21.40
CA PRO A 61 -13.14 16.85 22.26
C PRO A 61 -13.36 15.36 22.02
N PHE A 62 -13.39 14.57 23.08
CA PHE A 62 -13.84 13.18 23.00
C PHE A 62 -15.36 13.15 23.20
N ASP A 63 -16.07 12.60 22.21
CA ASP A 63 -17.51 12.35 22.27
C ASP A 63 -17.75 10.84 22.22
N LYS A 64 -18.38 10.32 23.29
CA LYS A 64 -18.64 8.89 23.45
C LYS A 64 -19.64 8.37 22.42
N ASP A 65 -20.63 9.16 22.06
CA ASP A 65 -21.69 8.73 21.13
C ASP A 65 -21.12 8.67 19.71
N ILE A 66 -20.32 9.66 19.31
CA ILE A 66 -19.56 9.65 18.05
C ILE A 66 -18.62 8.44 17.99
N ALA A 67 -17.90 8.13 19.07
CA ALA A 67 -17.02 6.97 19.11
C ALA A 67 -17.80 5.66 18.96
N SER A 68 -18.95 5.52 19.65
CA SER A 68 -19.82 4.34 19.54
C SER A 68 -20.38 4.17 18.13
N GLU A 69 -20.92 5.24 17.54
CA GLU A 69 -21.47 5.20 16.19
C GLU A 69 -20.38 4.87 15.14
N THR A 70 -19.16 5.38 15.33
CA THR A 70 -18.01 5.05 14.47
C THR A 70 -17.72 3.55 14.51
N ILE A 71 -17.69 2.95 15.69
CA ILE A 71 -17.47 1.52 15.88
C ILE A 71 -18.59 0.70 15.24
N ASP A 72 -19.84 1.09 15.43
CA ASP A 72 -21.00 0.40 14.84
C ASP A 72 -20.95 0.44 13.31
N THR A 73 -20.52 1.57 12.73
CA THR A 73 -20.30 1.70 11.28
C THR A 73 -19.21 0.75 10.80
N LEU A 74 -18.06 0.72 11.47
CA LEU A 74 -16.95 -0.18 11.13
C LEU A 74 -17.36 -1.65 11.20
N ILE A 75 -18.06 -2.04 12.26
CA ILE A 75 -18.61 -3.41 12.42
C ILE A 75 -19.54 -3.73 11.25
N GLY A 76 -20.41 -2.80 10.90
CA GLY A 76 -21.36 -2.98 9.79
C GLY A 76 -20.65 -3.15 8.44
N LEU A 77 -19.62 -2.34 8.17
CA LEU A 77 -18.82 -2.42 6.94
C LEU A 77 -18.03 -3.74 6.86
N VAL A 78 -17.31 -4.09 7.92
CA VAL A 78 -16.49 -5.31 7.96
C VAL A 78 -17.36 -6.57 7.88
N ASN A 79 -18.42 -6.67 8.67
CA ASN A 79 -19.30 -7.84 8.64
C ASN A 79 -20.09 -7.94 7.33
N GLY A 80 -20.46 -6.80 6.74
CA GLY A 80 -21.28 -6.74 5.53
C GLY A 80 -20.52 -6.97 4.24
N PHE A 81 -19.28 -6.51 4.14
CA PHE A 81 -18.62 -6.35 2.85
C PHE A 81 -17.17 -6.82 2.79
N TYR A 82 -16.45 -6.94 3.93
CA TYR A 82 -15.05 -7.37 3.92
C TYR A 82 -14.93 -8.85 3.55
N ILE A 83 -14.11 -9.14 2.54
CA ILE A 83 -14.01 -10.47 1.94
C ILE A 83 -13.28 -11.47 2.85
N PHE A 84 -12.21 -11.07 3.53
CA PHE A 84 -11.32 -11.96 4.28
C PHE A 84 -11.70 -12.12 5.76
N LEU A 85 -12.98 -11.89 6.14
CA LEU A 85 -13.39 -11.94 7.54
C LEU A 85 -13.21 -13.33 8.19
N ASP A 86 -13.43 -14.39 7.43
CA ASP A 86 -13.20 -15.77 7.85
C ASP A 86 -11.71 -16.07 8.01
N LYS A 87 -10.88 -15.61 7.07
CA LYS A 87 -9.43 -15.74 7.12
C LYS A 87 -8.80 -14.97 8.27
N ALA A 88 -9.33 -13.80 8.63
CA ALA A 88 -8.88 -13.03 9.79
C ALA A 88 -9.10 -13.75 11.14
N LYS A 89 -9.96 -14.78 11.18
CA LYS A 89 -10.23 -15.61 12.36
C LYS A 89 -9.44 -16.93 12.38
N GLU A 90 -8.72 -17.26 11.32
CA GLU A 90 -7.77 -18.37 11.34
C GLU A 90 -6.62 -18.04 12.30
N PRO A 91 -6.08 -19.04 13.03
CA PRO A 91 -4.89 -18.80 13.85
C PRO A 91 -3.78 -18.21 12.97
N PRO A 92 -3.07 -17.19 13.44
CA PRO A 92 -1.94 -16.65 12.68
C PRO A 92 -0.90 -17.74 12.46
N GLU A 93 -0.12 -17.61 11.38
CA GLU A 93 1.04 -18.47 11.15
C GLU A 93 1.99 -18.44 12.37
N PRO A 94 2.75 -19.53 12.62
CA PRO A 94 3.67 -19.60 13.77
C PRO A 94 4.59 -18.37 13.81
N GLY A 95 4.55 -17.63 14.92
CA GLY A 95 5.31 -16.39 15.13
C GLY A 95 4.49 -15.10 15.02
N PHE A 96 3.19 -15.20 14.80
CA PHE A 96 2.28 -14.05 14.82
C PHE A 96 1.83 -13.80 16.26
N ASP A 97 2.19 -12.64 16.84
CA ASP A 97 1.73 -12.19 18.16
C ASP A 97 0.70 -11.07 17.98
N PHE A 98 -0.54 -11.33 18.37
CA PHE A 98 -1.64 -10.38 18.25
C PHE A 98 -1.69 -9.49 19.50
N ARG A 99 -1.39 -8.20 19.35
CA ARG A 99 -1.48 -7.20 20.44
C ARG A 99 -2.23 -5.95 19.96
N PRO A 100 -3.56 -5.98 19.89
CA PRO A 100 -4.31 -4.80 19.51
C PRO A 100 -4.21 -3.74 20.60
N THR A 101 -3.64 -2.59 20.26
CA THR A 101 -3.55 -1.43 21.17
C THR A 101 -4.66 -0.42 20.93
N ASP A 102 -5.21 -0.36 19.72
CA ASP A 102 -6.32 0.51 19.32
C ASP A 102 -7.01 -0.02 18.04
N VAL A 103 -8.08 0.66 17.60
CA VAL A 103 -8.86 0.26 16.42
C VAL A 103 -8.01 0.24 15.14
N LYS A 104 -7.09 1.18 14.99
CA LYS A 104 -6.23 1.27 13.81
C LYS A 104 -5.25 0.09 13.74
N HIS A 105 -4.66 -0.29 14.87
CA HIS A 105 -3.78 -1.45 14.97
C HIS A 105 -4.50 -2.77 14.72
N LEU A 106 -5.80 -2.88 15.04
CA LEU A 106 -6.60 -4.03 14.61
C LEU A 106 -6.60 -4.22 13.09
N PHE A 107 -6.71 -3.11 12.33
CA PHE A 107 -6.62 -3.16 10.88
C PHE A 107 -5.19 -3.47 10.40
N TYR A 108 -4.16 -2.95 11.08
CA TYR A 108 -2.77 -3.26 10.77
C TYR A 108 -2.43 -4.74 10.96
N ASP A 109 -3.07 -5.41 11.93
CA ASP A 109 -2.87 -6.83 12.18
C ASP A 109 -3.46 -7.74 11.10
N LEU A 110 -4.42 -7.25 10.31
CA LEU A 110 -4.91 -7.97 9.12
C LEU A 110 -3.82 -8.15 8.06
N LYS A 111 -2.77 -7.32 8.08
CA LYS A 111 -1.69 -7.28 7.07
C LYS A 111 -2.25 -7.20 5.64
N ASP A 112 -3.35 -6.46 5.51
CA ASP A 112 -4.04 -6.18 4.27
C ASP A 112 -4.16 -4.65 4.06
N PRO A 113 -3.32 -4.02 3.23
CA PRO A 113 -3.35 -2.59 2.99
C PRO A 113 -4.63 -2.08 2.32
N HIS A 114 -5.41 -2.96 1.68
CA HIS A 114 -6.72 -2.60 1.16
C HIS A 114 -7.73 -2.36 2.28
N THR A 115 -7.45 -2.89 3.48
CA THR A 115 -8.36 -2.83 4.63
C THR A 115 -7.73 -1.98 5.72
N ASN A 116 -8.23 -0.75 5.84
CA ASN A 116 -7.74 0.21 6.81
C ASN A 116 -8.85 1.11 7.36
N PHE A 117 -8.58 1.73 8.49
CA PHE A 117 -9.36 2.79 9.09
C PHE A 117 -8.48 4.01 9.32
N GLY A 118 -8.97 5.19 9.00
CA GLY A 118 -8.24 6.43 9.15
C GLY A 118 -9.13 7.59 9.55
N SER A 119 -8.47 8.61 10.09
CA SER A 119 -9.08 9.90 10.39
C SER A 119 -8.19 11.03 9.90
N TYR A 120 -8.75 11.98 9.17
CA TYR A 120 -8.01 13.18 8.75
C TYR A 120 -7.51 14.01 9.92
N CYS A 121 -8.14 13.85 11.11
CA CYS A 121 -7.65 14.47 12.34
C CYS A 121 -6.17 14.22 12.60
N PHE A 122 -5.71 12.99 12.34
CA PHE A 122 -4.38 12.52 12.75
C PHE A 122 -3.43 12.29 11.57
N THR A 123 -3.83 12.71 10.36
CA THR A 123 -3.02 12.56 9.14
C THR A 123 -2.56 13.89 8.55
N THR A 124 -2.82 15.02 9.23
CA THR A 124 -2.36 16.34 8.78
C THR A 124 -0.84 16.47 8.90
N PHE A 125 -0.26 15.86 9.92
CA PHE A 125 1.18 15.91 10.19
C PHE A 125 1.81 14.52 10.10
N ALA A 126 3.08 14.50 9.66
CA ALA A 126 3.96 13.36 9.80
C ALA A 126 5.24 13.79 10.53
N PHE A 127 5.89 12.84 11.19
CA PHE A 127 7.04 13.10 12.07
C PHE A 127 8.29 12.47 11.47
N HIS A 128 9.41 13.21 11.49
CA HIS A 128 10.72 12.74 11.02
C HIS A 128 11.85 13.20 11.93
N THR A 129 12.97 12.50 11.88
CA THR A 129 14.18 12.79 12.68
C THR A 129 15.33 13.37 11.85
N ASN A 130 15.11 13.66 10.57
CA ASN A 130 16.11 14.09 9.59
C ASN A 130 17.23 13.06 9.33
N MET A 131 17.01 11.79 9.69
CA MET A 131 17.92 10.68 9.44
C MET A 131 17.16 9.51 8.84
N THR A 132 17.64 8.96 7.73
CA THR A 132 17.08 7.79 7.06
C THR A 132 18.09 6.65 7.05
N PHE A 133 17.60 5.42 6.85
CA PHE A 133 18.39 4.22 7.06
C PHE A 133 18.30 3.28 5.87
N TYR A 134 19.27 2.38 5.78
CA TYR A 134 19.26 1.24 4.89
C TYR A 134 19.92 0.04 5.55
N SER A 135 19.69 -1.13 4.99
CA SER A 135 20.28 -2.38 5.50
C SER A 135 21.23 -2.96 4.47
N VAL A 136 22.39 -3.40 4.91
CA VAL A 136 23.36 -4.12 4.08
C VAL A 136 23.63 -5.50 4.65
N VAL A 137 23.97 -6.46 3.78
CA VAL A 137 24.40 -7.78 4.18
C VAL A 137 25.78 -8.07 3.60
N ASN A 138 26.78 -8.12 4.48
CA ASN A 138 28.16 -8.41 4.14
C ASN A 138 28.62 -9.71 4.84
N ASN A 139 29.06 -10.71 4.08
CA ASN A 139 29.51 -12.01 4.60
C ASN A 139 28.49 -12.70 5.53
N GLY A 140 27.19 -12.51 5.26
CA GLY A 140 26.10 -13.09 6.06
C GLY A 140 25.73 -12.29 7.32
N GLU A 141 26.46 -11.22 7.65
CA GLU A 141 26.12 -10.31 8.73
C GLU A 141 25.28 -9.15 8.18
N GLN A 142 24.11 -8.90 8.79
CA GLN A 142 23.23 -7.80 8.43
C GLN A 142 23.42 -6.61 9.35
N LYS A 143 23.56 -5.42 8.77
CA LYS A 143 23.78 -4.16 9.49
C LYS A 143 22.79 -3.10 9.02
N ILE A 144 22.44 -2.20 9.94
CA ILE A 144 21.72 -0.98 9.64
C ILE A 144 22.75 0.14 9.48
N LYS A 145 22.61 0.94 8.43
CA LYS A 145 23.48 2.08 8.16
C LYS A 145 22.65 3.33 7.89
N VAL A 146 23.23 4.49 8.15
CA VAL A 146 22.64 5.79 7.81
C VAL A 146 22.67 5.96 6.29
N PHE A 147 21.50 6.16 5.69
CA PHE A 147 21.42 6.46 4.26
C PHE A 147 21.62 7.94 3.99
N ASP A 148 20.93 8.78 4.77
CA ASP A 148 21.02 10.23 4.71
C ASP A 148 20.83 10.83 6.11
N ASP A 149 21.52 11.91 6.40
CA ASP A 149 21.35 12.75 7.59
C ASP A 149 21.44 14.21 7.17
N THR A 150 20.30 14.89 7.09
CA THR A 150 20.24 16.29 6.62
C THR A 150 20.81 17.28 7.64
N ILE A 151 21.11 16.85 8.87
CA ILE A 151 21.70 17.69 9.92
C ILE A 151 23.23 17.56 9.93
N ASP A 152 23.75 16.33 9.75
CA ASP A 152 25.18 16.05 9.80
C ASP A 152 25.53 14.95 8.79
N GLN A 153 26.03 15.36 7.63
CA GLN A 153 26.38 14.45 6.53
C GLN A 153 27.57 13.53 6.85
N ASP A 154 28.39 13.85 7.86
CA ASP A 154 29.46 12.97 8.32
C ASP A 154 28.96 11.65 8.93
N ASN A 155 27.66 11.56 9.22
CA ASN A 155 27.01 10.35 9.70
C ASN A 155 26.60 9.38 8.57
N ILE A 156 26.63 9.81 7.33
CA ILE A 156 26.27 8.96 6.17
C ILE A 156 27.18 7.74 6.14
N ASP A 157 26.58 6.56 5.85
CA ASP A 157 27.19 5.24 5.81
C ASP A 157 27.77 4.73 7.15
N CYS A 158 27.65 5.48 8.26
CA CYS A 158 27.94 4.95 9.59
C CYS A 158 26.95 3.82 9.95
N GLU A 159 27.46 2.81 10.63
CA GLU A 159 26.62 1.74 11.18
C GLU A 159 25.80 2.27 12.36
N VAL A 160 24.49 2.04 12.36
CA VAL A 160 23.62 2.27 13.51
C VAL A 160 23.61 0.98 14.34
N THR A 161 24.36 0.98 15.44
CA THR A 161 24.48 -0.21 16.29
C THR A 161 23.33 -0.34 17.27
N HIS A 162 22.88 0.78 17.85
CA HIS A 162 21.77 0.81 18.80
C HIS A 162 20.82 1.98 18.52
N ILE A 163 19.56 1.80 18.91
CA ILE A 163 18.49 2.79 18.93
C ILE A 163 17.89 2.77 20.34
N ASP A 164 17.91 3.90 21.05
CA ASP A 164 17.51 4.00 22.47
C ASP A 164 18.11 2.89 23.36
N GLY A 165 19.36 2.52 23.08
CA GLY A 165 20.11 1.50 23.82
C GLY A 165 19.83 0.05 23.44
N GLN A 166 18.92 -0.21 22.49
CA GLN A 166 18.62 -1.54 21.98
C GLN A 166 19.28 -1.77 20.60
N GLN A 167 19.54 -3.03 20.24
CA GLN A 167 20.13 -3.39 18.94
C GLN A 167 19.30 -2.84 17.77
N ALA A 168 19.89 -2.04 16.88
CA ALA A 168 19.17 -1.34 15.82
C ALA A 168 18.41 -2.30 14.87
N LEU A 169 19.02 -3.43 14.50
CA LEU A 169 18.37 -4.42 13.65
C LEU A 169 17.09 -4.98 14.30
N GLU A 170 17.14 -5.26 15.61
CA GLU A 170 15.97 -5.79 16.33
C GLU A 170 14.89 -4.71 16.48
N VAL A 171 15.23 -3.47 16.82
CA VAL A 171 14.27 -2.35 16.94
C VAL A 171 13.53 -2.14 15.62
N ILE A 172 14.24 -2.11 14.47
CA ILE A 172 13.62 -1.94 13.16
C ILE A 172 12.80 -3.18 12.77
N THR A 173 13.24 -4.38 13.16
CA THR A 173 12.48 -5.62 12.90
C THR A 173 11.17 -5.63 13.69
N GLU A 174 11.16 -5.24 14.96
CA GLU A 174 9.93 -5.14 15.75
C GLU A 174 9.01 -4.05 15.21
N PHE A 175 9.55 -2.89 14.80
CA PHE A 175 8.75 -1.88 14.11
C PHE A 175 8.12 -2.42 12.83
N ALA A 176 8.87 -3.18 12.02
CA ALA A 176 8.35 -3.83 10.81
C ALA A 176 7.23 -4.82 11.10
N LYS A 177 7.34 -5.54 12.23
CA LYS A 177 6.35 -6.51 12.68
C LYS A 177 5.05 -5.84 13.14
N ASP A 178 5.15 -4.80 13.95
CA ASP A 178 4.03 -4.19 14.65
C ASP A 178 3.36 -3.06 13.84
N SER A 179 4.15 -2.19 13.21
CA SER A 179 3.65 -0.97 12.57
C SER A 179 3.51 -1.05 11.06
N VAL A 180 4.22 -1.97 10.38
CA VAL A 180 4.09 -2.13 8.94
C VAL A 180 3.09 -3.24 8.62
N TYR A 181 2.09 -2.90 7.79
CA TYR A 181 0.97 -3.79 7.49
C TYR A 181 0.86 -4.18 6.00
N ALA A 182 1.76 -3.67 5.15
CA ALA A 182 1.64 -3.83 3.69
C ALA A 182 2.13 -5.18 3.14
N SER A 183 2.35 -6.17 3.98
CA SER A 183 2.67 -7.54 3.56
C SER A 183 2.54 -8.52 4.73
N ARG A 184 2.27 -9.78 4.43
CA ARG A 184 2.34 -10.88 5.41
C ARG A 184 3.78 -11.36 5.61
N ASP A 185 4.68 -11.16 4.63
CA ASP A 185 6.10 -11.48 4.75
C ASP A 185 6.84 -10.42 5.59
N LEU A 186 7.41 -10.83 6.72
CA LEU A 186 8.17 -9.93 7.60
C LEU A 186 9.42 -9.36 6.90
N GLY A 187 10.04 -10.08 5.97
CA GLY A 187 11.17 -9.57 5.19
C GLY A 187 10.78 -8.40 4.29
N VAL A 188 9.61 -8.48 3.66
CA VAL A 188 9.02 -7.37 2.88
C VAL A 188 8.70 -6.20 3.81
N ARG A 189 8.05 -6.44 4.95
CA ARG A 189 7.76 -5.39 5.94
C ARG A 189 9.03 -4.72 6.46
N PHE A 190 10.12 -5.47 6.61
CA PHE A 190 11.41 -4.90 7.00
C PHE A 190 11.98 -3.95 5.92
N ASN A 191 11.85 -4.28 4.63
CA ASN A 191 12.19 -3.35 3.55
C ASN A 191 11.35 -2.07 3.63
N ILE A 192 10.04 -2.20 3.85
CA ILE A 192 9.11 -1.07 3.98
C ILE A 192 9.42 -0.22 5.22
N ALA A 193 9.82 -0.85 6.34
CA ALA A 193 10.25 -0.12 7.53
C ALA A 193 11.47 0.78 7.27
N LEU A 194 12.27 0.46 6.27
CA LEU A 194 13.42 1.25 5.83
C LEU A 194 13.12 2.11 4.59
N ASP A 195 11.85 2.12 4.10
CA ASP A 195 11.47 2.91 2.94
C ASP A 195 11.63 4.42 3.21
N ARG A 196 12.18 5.10 2.22
CA ARG A 196 12.45 6.54 2.24
C ARG A 196 11.33 7.34 1.60
N ALA A 197 10.56 6.72 0.72
CA ALA A 197 9.42 7.35 0.05
C ALA A 197 8.14 7.35 0.90
N TYR A 198 8.18 6.72 2.07
CA TYR A 198 7.10 6.57 3.06
C TYR A 198 5.69 6.34 2.49
N LYS A 199 5.60 5.51 1.49
CA LYS A 199 4.31 5.06 0.97
C LYS A 199 3.48 4.34 2.04
N PHE A 200 4.17 3.76 3.02
CA PHE A 200 3.64 3.18 4.25
C PHE A 200 4.42 3.70 5.46
N PRO A 201 3.96 3.47 6.70
CA PRO A 201 4.72 3.82 7.89
C PRO A 201 6.14 3.26 7.82
N SER A 202 7.14 4.16 7.86
CA SER A 202 8.56 3.80 7.91
C SER A 202 9.17 4.18 9.26
N PHE A 203 10.31 3.62 9.58
CA PHE A 203 10.97 3.90 10.86
C PHE A 203 11.44 5.37 10.94
N ALA A 204 11.87 5.93 9.81
CA ALA A 204 12.35 7.32 9.72
C ALA A 204 11.23 8.35 9.67
N VAL A 205 10.05 7.97 9.14
CA VAL A 205 8.89 8.87 9.00
C VAL A 205 7.63 8.18 9.52
N ARG A 206 6.97 8.81 10.46
CA ARG A 206 5.78 8.29 11.13
C ARG A 206 4.60 9.24 10.98
N VAL A 207 3.43 8.71 10.70
CA VAL A 207 2.17 9.47 10.74
C VAL A 207 1.63 9.53 12.17
N GLU A 208 1.85 8.47 12.95
CA GLU A 208 1.48 8.43 14.36
C GLU A 208 2.46 9.23 15.19
N ILE A 209 1.92 9.90 16.23
CA ILE A 209 2.76 10.63 17.18
C ILE A 209 3.71 9.65 17.89
N PRO A 210 5.03 9.84 17.79
CA PRO A 210 5.97 9.01 18.52
C PRO A 210 5.73 9.10 20.04
N GLU A 211 5.98 8.03 20.77
CA GLU A 211 5.77 8.00 22.24
C GLU A 211 6.62 9.04 22.98
N LYS A 212 7.86 9.24 22.51
CA LYS A 212 8.83 10.19 23.08
C LYS A 212 9.11 11.32 22.09
N PRO A 213 9.48 12.52 22.58
CA PRO A 213 9.80 13.67 21.73
C PRO A 213 11.13 13.52 20.96
N ASP A 214 11.95 12.59 21.35
CA ASP A 214 13.29 12.37 20.80
C ASP A 214 13.64 10.88 20.75
N ILE A 215 14.70 10.58 19.99
CA ILE A 215 15.27 9.25 19.81
C ILE A 215 16.79 9.34 19.79
N THR A 216 17.49 8.36 20.33
CA THR A 216 18.95 8.31 20.38
C THR A 216 19.48 7.16 19.52
N TYR A 217 20.37 7.48 18.60
CA TYR A 217 21.08 6.51 17.76
C TYR A 217 22.52 6.40 18.21
N THR A 218 23.03 5.17 18.44
CA THR A 218 24.46 4.95 18.67
C THR A 218 25.10 4.61 17.32
N LEU A 219 25.93 5.51 16.81
CA LEU A 219 26.60 5.37 15.52
C LEU A 219 28.02 4.86 15.68
N LYS A 220 28.46 4.04 14.71
CA LYS A 220 29.84 3.58 14.56
C LYS A 220 30.30 3.89 13.15
N CYS A 221 31.08 4.94 13.01
CA CYS A 221 31.69 5.34 11.75
C CYS A 221 33.13 4.77 11.65
N ASP A 222 33.65 4.71 10.41
CA ASP A 222 35.03 4.27 10.20
C ASP A 222 36.01 5.14 10.97
N ASN A 223 36.97 4.50 11.65
CA ASN A 223 38.03 5.14 12.44
C ASN A 223 37.54 6.02 13.61
N LYS A 224 36.26 5.93 14.03
CA LYS A 224 35.74 6.62 15.22
C LYS A 224 35.27 5.58 16.25
N ASN A 225 35.39 5.93 17.54
CA ASN A 225 34.70 5.17 18.58
C ASN A 225 33.18 5.37 18.44
N PRO A 226 32.36 4.40 18.84
CA PRO A 226 30.91 4.57 18.87
C PRO A 226 30.52 5.82 19.70
N PHE A 227 29.53 6.56 19.20
CA PHE A 227 29.02 7.77 19.86
C PHE A 227 27.51 7.89 19.66
N ASP A 228 26.86 8.61 20.58
CA ASP A 228 25.42 8.79 20.57
C ASP A 228 25.05 10.07 19.82
N VAL A 229 24.02 9.97 18.97
CA VAL A 229 23.39 11.06 18.25
C VAL A 229 21.93 11.14 18.65
N LYS A 230 21.58 12.19 19.39
CA LYS A 230 20.20 12.44 19.76
C LYS A 230 19.49 13.28 18.71
N ARG A 231 18.29 12.88 18.30
CA ARG A 231 17.43 13.57 17.33
C ARG A 231 16.04 13.81 17.90
N ASN A 232 15.54 15.03 17.75
CA ASN A 232 14.16 15.35 18.06
C ASN A 232 13.26 14.95 16.89
N TRP A 233 12.04 14.52 17.20
CA TRP A 233 11.00 14.40 16.19
C TRP A 233 10.50 15.79 15.81
N ASN A 234 10.50 16.08 14.52
CA ASN A 234 9.91 17.26 13.93
C ASN A 234 8.67 16.85 13.15
N ALA A 235 7.63 17.66 13.23
CA ALA A 235 6.39 17.43 12.49
C ALA A 235 6.34 18.31 11.25
N PHE A 236 6.03 17.74 10.10
CA PHE A 236 5.77 18.50 8.89
C PHE A 236 4.33 18.28 8.42
N ALA A 237 3.72 19.33 7.84
CA ALA A 237 2.38 19.21 7.29
C ALA A 237 2.39 18.41 6.00
N GLN A 238 1.65 17.29 5.94
CA GLN A 238 1.52 16.48 4.74
C GLN A 238 0.79 17.21 3.60
N ASN A 239 -0.08 18.14 3.95
CA ASN A 239 -0.73 19.05 3.01
C ASN A 239 -0.72 20.47 3.58
N ILE A 240 0.11 21.33 3.02
CA ILE A 240 0.28 22.72 3.45
C ILE A 240 -1.05 23.50 3.37
N THR A 241 -1.93 23.18 2.43
CA THR A 241 -3.22 23.87 2.30
C THR A 241 -4.13 23.68 3.51
N ASN A 242 -3.93 22.59 4.27
CA ASN A 242 -4.68 22.35 5.49
C ASN A 242 -4.32 23.34 6.61
N LEU A 243 -3.09 23.89 6.62
CA LEU A 243 -2.65 24.86 7.62
C LEU A 243 -3.45 26.16 7.59
N ASN A 244 -4.09 26.49 6.46
CA ASN A 244 -4.99 27.63 6.33
C ASN A 244 -6.42 27.37 6.83
N LYS A 245 -6.78 26.11 7.09
CA LYS A 245 -8.16 25.75 7.43
C LYS A 245 -8.47 25.88 8.92
N PHE A 246 -7.48 26.08 9.76
CA PHE A 246 -7.65 26.20 11.20
C PHE A 246 -6.82 27.34 11.79
N LYS A 247 -7.22 27.85 12.94
CA LYS A 247 -6.53 28.87 13.73
C LYS A 247 -6.38 28.48 15.22
N ASP A 248 -7.07 27.43 15.63
CA ASP A 248 -7.11 26.88 16.98
C ASP A 248 -7.59 25.41 16.92
N SER A 249 -7.57 24.70 18.04
CA SER A 249 -8.01 23.30 18.11
C SER A 249 -9.48 23.12 17.75
N LYS A 250 -10.35 24.08 18.07
CA LYS A 250 -11.75 24.01 17.72
C LYS A 250 -11.95 24.06 16.20
N SER A 251 -11.37 25.05 15.54
CA SER A 251 -11.48 25.20 14.08
C SER A 251 -10.73 24.07 13.35
N TYR A 252 -9.68 23.50 13.94
CA TYR A 252 -9.05 22.30 13.42
C TYR A 252 -10.04 21.13 13.42
N PHE A 253 -10.71 20.89 14.56
CA PHE A 253 -11.72 19.85 14.64
C PHE A 253 -12.85 20.08 13.62
N ASP A 254 -13.41 21.28 13.57
CA ASP A 254 -14.53 21.62 12.70
C ASP A 254 -14.16 21.49 11.19
N ASN A 255 -12.94 21.87 10.80
CA ASN A 255 -12.57 22.01 9.37
C ASN A 255 -11.68 20.86 8.84
N ILE A 256 -11.03 20.10 9.72
CA ILE A 256 -10.17 18.98 9.33
C ILE A 256 -10.80 17.65 9.73
N CYS A 257 -11.26 17.54 11.00
CA CYS A 257 -11.86 16.30 11.50
C CYS A 257 -13.29 16.10 11.03
N ASN A 258 -14.05 17.20 10.89
CA ASN A 258 -15.45 17.16 10.52
C ASN A 258 -15.84 18.29 9.54
N PRO A 259 -15.20 18.38 8.36
CA PRO A 259 -15.47 19.45 7.39
C PRO A 259 -16.92 19.40 6.89
N SER A 260 -17.61 20.56 6.94
CA SER A 260 -19.03 20.69 6.58
C SER A 260 -19.36 20.37 5.12
N ASP A 261 -18.42 20.57 4.20
CA ASP A 261 -18.64 20.36 2.76
C ASP A 261 -18.51 18.90 2.32
N GLY A 262 -18.44 17.99 3.26
CA GLY A 262 -18.06 16.61 3.01
C GLY A 262 -16.81 16.59 2.15
N ILE A 263 -15.73 16.00 2.60
CA ILE A 263 -14.54 15.94 1.75
C ILE A 263 -14.99 15.36 0.41
N LYS A 264 -14.98 16.17 -0.67
CA LYS A 264 -14.96 15.59 -2.01
C LYS A 264 -13.67 14.79 -2.03
N LEU A 265 -13.80 13.56 -1.64
CA LEU A 265 -12.71 12.59 -1.70
C LEU A 265 -12.36 12.46 -3.19
N SER A 266 -11.49 13.35 -3.66
CA SER A 266 -10.46 12.81 -4.52
C SER A 266 -10.02 11.58 -3.78
N ARG A 267 -10.24 10.36 -4.36
CA ARG A 267 -9.97 9.05 -3.76
C ARG A 267 -9.00 9.22 -2.60
N PRO A 268 -9.21 8.65 -1.39
CA PRO A 268 -8.05 8.40 -0.57
C PRO A 268 -7.16 7.61 -1.51
N SER A 269 -6.22 8.31 -2.13
CA SER A 269 -5.11 7.60 -2.65
C SER A 269 -4.60 6.89 -1.41
N THR A 270 -4.49 5.58 -1.45
CA THR A 270 -3.52 4.84 -0.67
C THR A 270 -2.11 5.33 -1.02
N SER A 271 -1.98 6.16 -2.04
CA SER A 271 -0.93 7.14 -2.22
C SER A 271 -1.25 8.31 -1.31
N PHE A 272 -0.52 8.47 -0.18
CA PHE A 272 -0.22 9.78 0.35
C PHE A 272 -0.06 10.71 -0.85
N GLN A 273 -0.87 11.81 -0.92
CA GLN A 273 -0.61 12.78 -1.97
C GLN A 273 0.87 13.05 -1.87
N GLU A 274 1.57 12.75 -2.95
CA GLU A 274 2.94 13.17 -3.17
C GLU A 274 3.01 14.68 -2.93
N THR A 275 3.10 15.10 -1.66
CA THR A 275 4.01 16.17 -1.37
C THR A 275 5.34 15.51 -1.64
N THR A 276 5.83 15.73 -2.83
CA THR A 276 7.13 15.36 -3.30
C THR A 276 8.20 15.82 -2.32
N ILE A 277 8.37 15.06 -1.25
CA ILE A 277 9.67 14.73 -0.75
C ILE A 277 9.98 13.33 -1.33
N ILE A 278 9.68 13.13 -2.61
CA ILE A 278 10.58 12.34 -3.41
C ILE A 278 11.79 13.25 -3.43
N PRO A 279 12.93 12.84 -2.95
CA PRO A 279 14.12 13.54 -3.36
C PRO A 279 14.00 13.66 -4.88
N ASP A 280 14.29 14.80 -5.46
CA ASP A 280 14.56 14.95 -6.90
C ASP A 280 15.57 13.88 -7.37
N SER A 281 16.02 13.08 -6.45
CA SER A 281 17.06 12.09 -6.48
C SER A 281 16.86 10.92 -7.42
N LEU A 282 15.65 10.49 -7.79
CA LEU A 282 15.61 9.40 -8.77
C LEU A 282 15.91 9.95 -10.17
N ASN A 283 15.33 11.08 -10.54
CA ASN A 283 15.67 11.75 -11.79
C ASN A 283 17.10 12.26 -11.74
N ASP A 284 17.54 12.86 -10.64
CA ASP A 284 18.91 13.36 -10.46
C ASP A 284 19.94 12.23 -10.45
N ILE A 285 19.65 11.08 -9.84
CA ILE A 285 20.53 9.90 -9.83
C ILE A 285 20.58 9.26 -11.23
N LEU A 286 19.43 9.17 -11.91
CA LEU A 286 19.37 8.61 -13.27
C LEU A 286 20.04 9.51 -14.29
N GLU A 287 19.97 10.84 -14.13
CA GLU A 287 20.66 11.80 -14.99
C GLU A 287 22.18 11.85 -14.76
N GLN A 288 22.66 11.46 -13.58
CA GLN A 288 24.08 11.49 -13.22
C GLN A 288 24.85 10.20 -13.54
N ASP A 289 24.17 9.07 -13.81
CA ASP A 289 24.85 7.82 -14.19
C ASP A 289 25.00 7.71 -15.72
N PRO A 290 26.21 7.94 -16.26
CA PRO A 290 26.46 7.91 -17.70
C PRO A 290 26.26 6.52 -18.33
N SER A 291 26.13 5.47 -17.53
CA SER A 291 25.83 4.11 -18.02
C SER A 291 24.36 3.89 -18.35
N ILE A 292 23.49 4.81 -17.95
CA ILE A 292 22.05 4.75 -18.18
C ILE A 292 21.67 5.66 -19.35
N THR A 293 21.03 5.09 -20.36
CA THR A 293 20.44 5.87 -21.46
C THR A 293 18.93 5.87 -21.30
N THR A 294 18.34 7.03 -21.10
CA THR A 294 16.87 7.19 -21.08
C THR A 294 16.33 7.04 -22.50
N ILE A 295 15.36 6.15 -22.67
CA ILE A 295 14.67 5.90 -23.95
C ILE A 295 13.35 6.70 -23.97
N LYS A 296 12.50 6.50 -22.97
CA LYS A 296 11.21 7.20 -22.84
C LYS A 296 10.80 7.28 -21.39
N ILE A 297 10.15 8.38 -21.03
CA ILE A 297 9.47 8.55 -19.73
C ILE A 297 8.00 8.82 -20.03
N VAL A 298 7.13 8.01 -19.43
CA VAL A 298 5.68 8.26 -19.35
C VAL A 298 5.43 8.73 -17.93
N ASP A 299 5.30 10.02 -17.79
CA ASP A 299 5.41 10.79 -16.55
C ASP A 299 4.64 10.17 -15.35
N GLY A 300 5.39 9.93 -14.25
CA GLY A 300 4.87 9.35 -13.01
C GLY A 300 4.37 7.90 -13.10
N PHE A 301 4.42 7.28 -14.27
CA PHE A 301 3.84 5.97 -14.53
C PHE A 301 4.89 4.89 -14.82
N ILE A 302 5.64 5.04 -15.91
CA ILE A 302 6.61 4.07 -16.37
C ILE A 302 7.78 4.77 -17.06
N SER A 303 8.99 4.25 -16.88
CA SER A 303 10.18 4.74 -17.59
C SER A 303 10.95 3.61 -18.24
N PHE A 304 11.54 3.91 -19.39
CA PHE A 304 12.29 2.99 -20.21
C PHE A 304 13.74 3.45 -20.31
N PHE A 305 14.66 2.55 -19.99
CA PHE A 305 16.09 2.84 -20.03
C PHE A 305 16.82 1.70 -20.75
N LYS A 306 17.99 2.04 -21.26
CA LYS A 306 19.00 1.08 -21.71
C LYS A 306 20.23 1.20 -20.81
N VAL A 307 20.71 0.06 -20.32
CA VAL A 307 21.95 -0.05 -19.55
C VAL A 307 22.80 -1.10 -20.24
N GLN A 308 23.96 -0.69 -20.75
CA GLN A 308 24.83 -1.59 -21.54
C GLN A 308 24.06 -2.27 -22.70
N ASP A 309 23.83 -3.59 -22.62
CA ASP A 309 23.18 -4.42 -23.65
C ASP A 309 21.77 -4.92 -23.25
N PHE A 310 21.21 -4.46 -22.13
CA PHE A 310 19.88 -4.83 -21.68
C PHE A 310 18.96 -3.62 -21.46
N GLY A 311 17.67 -3.87 -21.55
CA GLY A 311 16.61 -2.90 -21.30
C GLY A 311 16.14 -2.92 -19.85
N ILE A 312 15.68 -1.76 -19.37
CA ILE A 312 15.02 -1.61 -18.08
C ILE A 312 13.66 -0.97 -18.35
N VAL A 313 12.64 -1.53 -17.72
CA VAL A 313 11.31 -0.93 -17.65
C VAL A 313 10.96 -0.77 -16.19
N LYS A 314 10.98 0.46 -15.69
CA LYS A 314 10.64 0.81 -14.31
C LYS A 314 9.18 1.22 -14.24
N PHE A 315 8.39 0.46 -13.50
CA PHE A 315 7.00 0.79 -13.18
C PHE A 315 6.94 1.44 -11.81
N TYR A 316 6.45 2.68 -11.73
CA TYR A 316 6.28 3.39 -10.46
C TYR A 316 4.92 3.10 -9.84
N THR A 317 3.91 2.91 -10.67
CA THR A 317 2.52 2.63 -10.28
C THR A 317 1.75 2.10 -11.49
N GLU A 318 0.61 1.49 -11.29
CA GLU A 318 -0.41 1.22 -12.32
C GLU A 318 -1.51 2.29 -12.33
N ASN A 319 -1.27 3.45 -11.73
CA ASN A 319 -2.22 4.54 -11.59
C ASN A 319 -1.74 5.75 -12.43
N PRO A 320 -2.17 5.91 -13.68
CA PRO A 320 -1.77 7.04 -14.49
C PRO A 320 -2.32 8.36 -13.92
N VAL A 321 -1.53 9.43 -14.00
CA VAL A 321 -1.84 10.73 -13.40
C VAL A 321 -3.08 11.39 -14.04
N ASP A 322 -3.39 11.12 -15.29
CA ASP A 322 -4.58 11.63 -15.96
C ASP A 322 -5.82 10.81 -15.61
N ARG A 323 -6.62 11.33 -14.67
CA ARG A 323 -7.85 10.70 -14.19
C ARG A 323 -8.93 10.49 -15.26
N ASN A 324 -8.86 11.18 -16.38
CA ASN A 324 -9.83 11.05 -17.46
C ASN A 324 -9.41 10.08 -18.56
N GLY A 325 -8.24 9.44 -18.44
CA GLY A 325 -7.75 8.65 -19.53
C GLY A 325 -6.59 7.72 -19.20
N THR A 326 -6.82 6.71 -18.35
CA THR A 326 -5.94 5.53 -18.30
C THR A 326 -5.56 5.07 -19.70
N THR A 327 -6.50 5.16 -20.64
CA THR A 327 -6.31 4.80 -22.04
C THR A 327 -5.43 5.77 -22.82
N LYS A 328 -5.32 7.04 -22.45
CA LYS A 328 -4.49 8.02 -23.19
C LYS A 328 -3.00 7.81 -23.03
N MET A 329 -2.55 7.30 -21.88
CA MET A 329 -1.13 7.01 -21.62
C MET A 329 -0.69 5.65 -22.17
N LEU A 330 -1.61 4.71 -22.40
CA LEU A 330 -1.27 3.37 -22.85
C LEU A 330 -0.61 3.32 -24.24
N PRO A 331 -1.02 4.14 -25.24
CA PRO A 331 -0.27 4.25 -26.50
C PRO A 331 1.19 4.71 -26.30
N ASP A 332 1.45 5.63 -25.36
CA ASP A 332 2.81 6.08 -25.04
C ASP A 332 3.65 4.97 -24.40
N VAL A 333 3.02 4.08 -23.62
CA VAL A 333 3.69 2.88 -23.06
C VAL A 333 4.05 1.91 -24.19
N ILE A 334 3.13 1.66 -25.14
CA ILE A 334 3.42 0.81 -26.32
C ILE A 334 4.62 1.39 -27.08
N GLN A 335 4.59 2.69 -27.37
CA GLN A 335 5.70 3.37 -28.06
C GLN A 335 7.01 3.21 -27.28
N GLY A 336 7.01 3.30 -25.95
CA GLY A 336 8.20 3.11 -25.12
C GLY A 336 8.80 1.70 -25.28
N PHE A 337 7.97 0.67 -25.32
CA PHE A 337 8.43 -0.70 -25.60
C PHE A 337 8.97 -0.85 -27.03
N GLU A 338 8.33 -0.27 -28.04
CA GLU A 338 8.81 -0.29 -29.42
C GLU A 338 10.14 0.45 -29.55
N GLU A 339 10.30 1.62 -28.94
CA GLU A 339 11.56 2.38 -28.93
C GLU A 339 12.68 1.59 -28.23
N LEU A 340 12.38 0.94 -27.09
CA LEU A 340 13.34 0.08 -26.40
C LEU A 340 13.75 -1.11 -27.27
N ALA A 341 12.79 -1.76 -27.95
CA ALA A 341 13.07 -2.86 -28.88
C ALA A 341 13.97 -2.42 -30.05
N ASN A 342 13.76 -1.21 -30.57
CA ASN A 342 14.56 -0.63 -31.65
C ASN A 342 16.03 -0.39 -31.24
N THR A 343 16.35 -0.33 -29.94
CA THR A 343 17.75 -0.27 -29.48
C THR A 343 18.49 -1.60 -29.59
N GLY A 344 17.80 -2.69 -29.95
CA GLY A 344 18.35 -4.02 -30.16
C GLY A 344 18.66 -4.83 -28.89
N VAL A 345 18.22 -4.36 -27.70
CA VAL A 345 18.39 -5.10 -26.43
C VAL A 345 17.65 -6.44 -26.50
N LYS A 346 18.29 -7.48 -25.96
CA LYS A 346 17.75 -8.85 -25.96
C LYS A 346 17.19 -9.29 -24.62
N LYS A 347 17.56 -8.62 -23.54
CA LYS A 347 17.15 -8.92 -22.18
C LYS A 347 16.51 -7.70 -21.57
N VAL A 348 15.48 -7.90 -20.75
CA VAL A 348 14.72 -6.80 -20.13
C VAL A 348 14.50 -7.09 -18.64
N VAL A 349 14.87 -6.14 -17.80
CA VAL A 349 14.51 -6.13 -16.38
C VAL A 349 13.24 -5.31 -16.22
N LEU A 350 12.18 -5.93 -15.70
CA LEU A 350 10.98 -5.26 -15.25
C LEU A 350 11.17 -4.92 -13.78
N ASP A 351 11.51 -3.67 -13.48
CA ASP A 351 11.67 -3.20 -12.09
C ASP A 351 10.34 -2.71 -11.55
N LEU A 352 9.77 -3.50 -10.65
CA LEU A 352 8.50 -3.28 -9.95
C LEU A 352 8.71 -2.94 -8.46
N SER A 353 9.95 -2.60 -8.06
CA SER A 353 10.24 -2.23 -6.67
C SER A 353 9.46 -0.99 -6.26
N ASP A 354 8.96 -0.97 -5.02
CA ASP A 354 8.20 0.14 -4.42
C ASP A 354 6.88 0.47 -5.15
N ASN A 355 6.30 -0.48 -5.86
CA ASN A 355 5.08 -0.30 -6.62
C ASN A 355 3.88 -0.84 -5.82
N THR A 356 2.97 0.03 -5.42
CA THR A 356 1.79 -0.31 -4.61
C THR A 356 0.57 -0.70 -5.43
N GLY A 357 0.70 -0.74 -6.76
CA GLY A 357 -0.40 -1.08 -7.64
C GLY A 357 -1.13 0.13 -8.23
N GLY A 358 -2.37 -0.10 -8.62
CA GLY A 358 -3.24 0.89 -9.26
C GLY A 358 -4.46 0.27 -9.91
N TYR A 359 -4.73 0.59 -11.17
CA TYR A 359 -5.88 0.06 -11.90
C TYR A 359 -5.63 -1.35 -12.45
N ILE A 360 -6.58 -2.24 -12.24
CA ILE A 360 -6.52 -3.61 -12.75
C ILE A 360 -6.43 -3.66 -14.30
N PHE A 361 -7.01 -2.69 -15.00
CA PHE A 361 -6.88 -2.60 -16.45
C PHE A 361 -5.44 -2.46 -16.93
N THR A 362 -4.59 -1.84 -16.16
CA THR A 362 -3.15 -1.76 -16.44
C THR A 362 -2.48 -3.13 -16.32
N THR A 363 -2.93 -3.97 -15.37
CA THR A 363 -2.50 -5.37 -15.30
C THR A 363 -2.86 -6.12 -16.60
N TYR A 364 -4.11 -6.04 -17.03
CA TYR A 364 -4.56 -6.71 -18.26
C TYR A 364 -3.78 -6.23 -19.48
N PHE A 365 -3.62 -4.90 -19.59
CA PHE A 365 -2.85 -4.28 -20.66
C PHE A 365 -1.39 -4.76 -20.67
N THR A 366 -0.69 -4.66 -19.56
CA THR A 366 0.73 -5.04 -19.45
C THR A 366 0.94 -6.52 -19.73
N SER A 367 0.07 -7.38 -19.16
CA SER A 367 0.12 -8.82 -19.37
C SER A 367 -0.10 -9.21 -20.84
N LEU A 368 -1.10 -8.63 -21.49
CA LEU A 368 -1.38 -8.89 -22.90
C LEU A 368 -0.31 -8.33 -23.85
N LEU A 369 0.30 -7.19 -23.50
CA LEU A 369 1.35 -6.57 -24.30
C LEU A 369 2.65 -7.38 -24.27
N LEU A 370 3.05 -7.83 -23.06
CA LEU A 370 4.33 -8.52 -22.87
C LEU A 370 4.23 -10.05 -23.11
N PHE A 371 3.07 -10.64 -22.82
CA PHE A 371 2.85 -12.09 -22.85
C PHE A 371 1.57 -12.44 -23.64
N PRO A 372 1.53 -12.11 -24.93
CA PRO A 372 0.30 -12.21 -25.75
C PRO A 372 -0.25 -13.64 -25.89
N ASP A 373 0.58 -14.66 -25.67
CA ASP A 373 0.20 -16.07 -25.74
C ASP A 373 -0.53 -16.56 -24.47
N THR A 374 -0.58 -15.76 -23.41
CA THR A 374 -1.25 -16.07 -22.16
C THR A 374 -2.39 -15.11 -21.90
N PHE A 375 -3.55 -15.63 -21.49
CA PHE A 375 -4.71 -14.82 -21.18
C PHE A 375 -4.70 -14.43 -19.69
N PRO A 376 -4.70 -13.13 -19.33
CA PRO A 376 -4.61 -12.70 -17.94
C PRO A 376 -5.94 -12.84 -17.19
N SER A 377 -6.50 -14.05 -17.18
CA SER A 377 -7.74 -14.35 -16.47
C SER A 377 -7.42 -14.82 -15.05
N PHE A 378 -7.67 -13.95 -14.08
CA PHE A 378 -7.73 -14.35 -12.68
C PHE A 378 -9.16 -14.73 -12.32
N ASP A 379 -9.33 -15.81 -11.58
CA ASP A 379 -10.62 -16.18 -11.02
C ASP A 379 -10.84 -15.34 -9.76
N PHE A 380 -12.01 -14.70 -9.71
CA PHE A 380 -12.45 -13.92 -8.56
C PHE A 380 -13.72 -14.53 -7.98
N ASP A 381 -13.93 -14.34 -6.69
CA ASP A 381 -15.25 -14.45 -6.08
C ASP A 381 -15.44 -13.37 -5.01
N ILE A 382 -16.66 -13.26 -4.49
CA ILE A 382 -17.01 -12.34 -3.43
C ILE A 382 -17.80 -13.06 -2.34
N ARG A 383 -17.66 -12.61 -1.11
CA ARG A 383 -18.40 -13.11 0.02
C ARG A 383 -19.85 -12.62 -0.05
N ILE A 384 -20.83 -13.54 0.01
CA ILE A 384 -22.26 -13.25 -0.15
C ILE A 384 -22.94 -13.17 1.23
N THR A 385 -22.85 -12.00 1.85
CA THR A 385 -23.63 -11.66 3.04
C THR A 385 -25.06 -11.29 2.67
N LYS A 386 -25.92 -11.08 3.66
CA LYS A 386 -27.29 -10.56 3.43
C LYS A 386 -27.26 -9.17 2.79
N GLN A 387 -26.30 -8.32 3.21
CA GLN A 387 -26.08 -6.97 2.67
C GLN A 387 -25.64 -7.04 1.22
N MET A 388 -24.61 -7.85 0.92
CA MET A 388 -24.06 -8.00 -0.42
C MET A 388 -25.11 -8.57 -1.37
N ARG A 389 -25.84 -9.63 -0.96
CA ARG A 389 -26.93 -10.21 -1.76
C ARG A 389 -27.97 -9.15 -2.14
N LEU A 390 -28.42 -8.36 -1.16
CA LEU A 390 -29.43 -7.31 -1.40
C LEU A 390 -28.89 -6.26 -2.38
N ALA A 391 -27.67 -5.77 -2.17
CA ALA A 391 -27.07 -4.75 -3.02
C ALA A 391 -26.90 -5.23 -4.48
N ILE A 392 -26.39 -6.44 -4.70
CA ILE A 392 -26.23 -7.02 -6.03
C ILE A 392 -27.61 -7.22 -6.69
N THR A 393 -28.60 -7.71 -5.95
CA THR A 393 -29.94 -7.95 -6.49
C THR A 393 -30.61 -6.65 -6.93
N GLU A 394 -30.49 -5.58 -6.14
CA GLU A 394 -31.05 -4.27 -6.52
C GLU A 394 -30.28 -3.64 -7.68
N GLN A 395 -28.94 -3.73 -7.68
CA GLN A 395 -28.11 -3.23 -8.79
C GLN A 395 -28.46 -3.92 -10.12
N TYR A 396 -28.61 -5.24 -10.10
CA TYR A 396 -28.93 -6.00 -11.31
C TYR A 396 -30.25 -5.56 -11.97
N LYS A 397 -31.22 -5.07 -11.17
CA LYS A 397 -32.51 -4.57 -11.68
C LYS A 397 -32.39 -3.23 -12.39
N LEU A 398 -31.38 -2.40 -12.01
CA LEU A 398 -31.23 -1.05 -12.56
C LEU A 398 -30.60 -1.02 -13.94
N LEU A 399 -29.90 -2.07 -14.36
CA LEU A 399 -29.21 -2.17 -15.66
C LEU A 399 -28.25 -0.99 -15.92
N THR A 400 -27.76 -0.32 -14.88
CA THR A 400 -26.81 0.80 -14.97
C THR A 400 -25.41 0.32 -14.63
N SER A 401 -24.41 0.70 -15.41
CA SER A 401 -22.99 0.49 -15.11
C SER A 401 -22.47 1.66 -14.28
N ASN A 402 -21.50 1.44 -13.42
CA ASN A 402 -20.73 2.35 -12.56
C ASN A 402 -21.00 2.23 -11.06
N ASN A 403 -21.79 1.26 -10.61
CA ASN A 403 -21.95 0.95 -9.21
C ASN A 403 -20.97 -0.16 -8.79
N ILE A 404 -20.47 -0.14 -7.55
CA ILE A 404 -19.50 -1.13 -7.05
C ILE A 404 -20.08 -2.55 -6.95
N TYR A 405 -21.40 -2.69 -7.01
CA TYR A 405 -22.13 -3.96 -6.99
C TYR A 405 -22.55 -4.44 -8.39
N ASP A 406 -22.09 -3.75 -9.45
CA ASP A 406 -22.38 -4.16 -10.81
C ASP A 406 -21.61 -5.42 -11.19
N ILE A 407 -22.34 -6.40 -11.74
CA ILE A 407 -21.81 -7.69 -12.19
C ILE A 407 -21.93 -7.91 -13.70
N GLN A 408 -22.47 -6.94 -14.44
CA GLN A 408 -22.79 -7.09 -15.87
C GLN A 408 -21.55 -7.15 -16.74
N GLY A 409 -20.41 -7.00 -16.43
CA GLY A 409 -19.19 -7.15 -17.23
C GLY A 409 -18.47 -8.47 -16.99
N TYR A 410 -18.97 -9.27 -16.05
CA TYR A 410 -18.31 -10.50 -15.63
C TYR A 410 -18.91 -11.74 -16.31
N VAL A 411 -18.06 -12.73 -16.53
CA VAL A 411 -18.44 -14.05 -17.02
C VAL A 411 -18.10 -15.11 -15.97
N ASP A 412 -18.84 -16.20 -15.97
CA ASP A 412 -18.53 -17.36 -15.13
C ASP A 412 -17.15 -17.92 -15.51
N ALA A 413 -16.28 -18.11 -14.53
CA ALA A 413 -14.88 -18.49 -14.74
C ALA A 413 -14.71 -19.87 -15.40
N LYS A 414 -15.68 -20.76 -15.22
CA LYS A 414 -15.65 -22.13 -15.76
C LYS A 414 -16.21 -22.25 -17.16
N THR A 415 -17.33 -21.55 -17.42
CA THR A 415 -18.08 -21.68 -18.66
C THR A 415 -17.80 -20.54 -19.65
N HIS A 416 -17.24 -19.44 -19.18
CA HIS A 416 -17.08 -18.17 -19.92
C HIS A 416 -18.40 -17.60 -20.44
N ALA A 417 -19.52 -17.98 -19.83
CA ALA A 417 -20.85 -17.47 -20.17
C ALA A 417 -21.19 -16.26 -19.27
N ASN A 418 -21.93 -15.30 -19.83
CA ASN A 418 -22.49 -14.21 -19.06
C ASN A 418 -23.46 -14.74 -18.00
N PHE A 419 -23.48 -14.13 -16.83
CA PHE A 419 -24.48 -14.42 -15.82
C PHE A 419 -25.87 -13.96 -16.28
N THR A 420 -26.87 -14.81 -16.12
CA THR A 420 -28.24 -14.58 -16.61
C THR A 420 -29.13 -13.89 -15.57
N SER A 421 -28.70 -13.84 -14.34
CA SER A 421 -29.40 -13.19 -13.22
C SER A 421 -28.45 -12.90 -12.05
N ALA A 422 -28.89 -12.07 -11.10
CA ALA A 422 -28.18 -11.85 -9.85
C ALA A 422 -27.99 -13.19 -9.08
N GLU A 423 -29.00 -14.03 -9.03
CA GLU A 423 -28.92 -15.32 -8.33
C GLU A 423 -27.96 -16.31 -9.02
N ASP A 424 -27.84 -16.25 -10.33
CA ASP A 424 -26.88 -17.03 -11.11
C ASP A 424 -25.43 -16.64 -10.72
N PHE A 425 -25.15 -15.34 -10.57
CA PHE A 425 -23.87 -14.85 -10.08
C PHE A 425 -23.62 -15.21 -8.60
N ILE A 426 -24.62 -14.97 -7.76
CA ILE A 426 -24.54 -15.21 -6.31
C ILE A 426 -24.24 -16.68 -6.01
N GLY A 427 -24.82 -17.62 -6.75
CA GLY A 427 -24.56 -19.04 -6.57
C GLY A 427 -24.94 -19.59 -5.19
N ASN A 428 -24.39 -20.76 -4.87
CA ASN A 428 -24.61 -21.45 -3.59
C ASN A 428 -23.30 -22.04 -3.02
N ASN A 429 -22.16 -21.45 -3.32
CA ASN A 429 -20.89 -21.93 -2.81
C ASN A 429 -20.75 -21.61 -1.33
N VAL A 430 -20.35 -22.60 -0.54
CA VAL A 430 -20.12 -22.46 0.91
C VAL A 430 -18.71 -22.90 1.21
N TYR A 431 -17.93 -21.99 1.77
CA TYR A 431 -16.60 -22.31 2.28
C TYR A 431 -16.61 -22.32 3.80
N GLU A 432 -15.84 -23.22 4.40
CA GLU A 432 -15.60 -23.27 5.83
C GLU A 432 -14.13 -22.96 6.11
N ARG A 433 -13.87 -21.80 6.68
CA ARG A 433 -12.53 -21.29 6.94
C ARG A 433 -12.50 -20.66 8.34
N GLY A 434 -11.42 -20.86 9.10
CA GLY A 434 -11.33 -20.35 10.47
C GLY A 434 -12.51 -20.73 11.38
N GLY A 435 -13.16 -21.88 11.12
CA GLY A 435 -14.36 -22.34 11.84
C GLY A 435 -15.63 -21.57 11.51
N ILE A 436 -15.63 -20.79 10.42
CA ILE A 436 -16.79 -20.04 9.92
C ILE A 436 -17.24 -20.61 8.60
N LYS A 437 -18.55 -20.78 8.44
CA LYS A 437 -19.21 -21.10 7.19
C LYS A 437 -19.80 -19.83 6.60
N ASP A 438 -19.29 -19.42 5.43
CA ASP A 438 -19.83 -18.29 4.69
C ASP A 438 -20.18 -18.68 3.25
N ASN A 439 -21.09 -17.92 2.65
CA ASN A 439 -21.49 -18.09 1.26
C ASN A 439 -20.62 -17.22 0.36
N TYR A 440 -20.29 -17.74 -0.83
CA TYR A 440 -19.51 -17.06 -1.83
C TYR A 440 -20.21 -17.12 -3.18
N SER A 441 -19.92 -16.14 -4.05
CA SER A 441 -20.42 -16.12 -5.42
C SER A 441 -19.86 -17.28 -6.26
N ASN A 442 -20.42 -17.53 -7.41
CA ASN A 442 -19.71 -18.27 -8.45
C ASN A 442 -18.42 -17.51 -8.81
N LYS A 443 -17.36 -18.28 -9.12
CA LYS A 443 -16.10 -17.68 -9.59
C LYS A 443 -16.33 -17.01 -10.94
N TYR A 444 -15.72 -15.85 -11.14
CA TYR A 444 -15.91 -15.02 -12.32
C TYR A 444 -14.61 -14.41 -12.84
N VAL A 445 -14.63 -13.98 -14.11
CA VAL A 445 -13.53 -13.29 -14.80
C VAL A 445 -14.07 -12.01 -15.43
N ASP A 446 -13.22 -10.97 -15.47
CA ASP A 446 -13.50 -9.70 -16.14
C ASP A 446 -13.06 -9.74 -17.62
N GLU A 447 -13.79 -10.49 -18.45
CA GLU A 447 -13.44 -10.59 -19.88
C GLU A 447 -13.64 -9.27 -20.63
N ALA A 448 -14.62 -8.47 -20.26
CA ALA A 448 -14.88 -7.19 -20.91
C ALA A 448 -13.71 -6.23 -20.74
N GLY A 449 -13.16 -6.12 -19.53
CA GLY A 449 -11.97 -5.32 -19.24
C GLY A 449 -10.75 -5.82 -20.01
N ILE A 450 -10.50 -7.13 -20.00
CA ILE A 450 -9.39 -7.75 -20.72
C ILE A 450 -9.50 -7.48 -22.24
N ASN A 451 -10.68 -7.66 -22.83
CA ASN A 451 -10.91 -7.43 -24.26
C ASN A 451 -10.75 -5.95 -24.65
N SER A 452 -11.15 -5.03 -23.79
CA SER A 452 -10.93 -3.60 -24.00
C SER A 452 -9.43 -3.27 -24.09
N MET A 453 -8.61 -3.85 -23.23
CA MET A 453 -7.15 -3.64 -23.28
C MET A 453 -6.52 -4.29 -24.51
N ARG A 454 -7.00 -5.45 -24.91
CA ARG A 454 -6.56 -6.10 -26.16
C ARG A 454 -6.81 -5.21 -27.38
N GLN A 455 -7.97 -4.57 -27.46
CA GLN A 455 -8.28 -3.64 -28.54
C GLN A 455 -7.33 -2.44 -28.58
N ILE A 456 -6.97 -1.87 -27.43
CA ILE A 456 -6.01 -0.78 -27.35
C ILE A 456 -4.65 -1.22 -27.90
N ILE A 457 -4.17 -2.40 -27.51
CA ILE A 457 -2.90 -2.95 -28.02
C ILE A 457 -2.96 -3.15 -29.54
N GLN A 458 -4.01 -3.80 -30.04
CA GLN A 458 -4.19 -4.07 -31.48
C GLN A 458 -4.23 -2.79 -32.33
N ASN A 459 -4.79 -1.70 -31.79
CA ASN A 459 -4.90 -0.44 -32.49
C ASN A 459 -3.61 0.40 -32.49
N ASN A 460 -2.69 0.16 -31.57
CA ASN A 460 -1.52 1.01 -31.38
C ASN A 460 -0.17 0.31 -31.56
N LEU A 461 -0.07 -1.01 -31.32
CA LEU A 461 1.17 -1.77 -31.51
C LEU A 461 1.42 -1.97 -33.01
N THR A 462 2.51 -1.42 -33.51
CA THR A 462 2.85 -1.47 -34.94
C THR A 462 3.60 -2.73 -35.31
N THR A 463 4.42 -3.25 -34.40
CA THR A 463 5.25 -4.45 -34.60
C THR A 463 5.25 -5.29 -33.32
N PRO A 464 5.08 -6.60 -33.40
CA PRO A 464 5.20 -7.47 -32.24
C PRO A 464 6.53 -7.24 -31.50
N LEU A 465 6.49 -7.20 -30.18
CA LEU A 465 7.69 -7.06 -29.36
C LEU A 465 8.59 -8.29 -29.55
N PRO A 466 9.92 -8.12 -29.63
CA PRO A 466 10.83 -9.21 -29.99
C PRO A 466 11.14 -10.19 -28.85
N TRP A 467 10.75 -9.86 -27.62
CA TRP A 467 11.11 -10.61 -26.44
C TRP A 467 10.12 -11.73 -26.13
N LYS A 468 10.63 -12.82 -25.58
CA LYS A 468 9.88 -13.93 -25.04
C LYS A 468 9.94 -13.91 -23.51
N PRO A 469 9.09 -14.68 -22.81
CA PRO A 469 9.11 -14.72 -21.33
C PRO A 469 10.50 -14.97 -20.73
N GLU A 470 11.33 -15.83 -21.31
CA GLU A 470 12.69 -16.13 -20.88
C GLU A 470 13.70 -14.97 -21.04
N ASP A 471 13.34 -13.93 -21.79
CA ASP A 471 14.16 -12.72 -21.98
C ASP A 471 13.90 -11.68 -20.88
N PHE A 472 12.89 -11.90 -20.04
CA PHE A 472 12.54 -11.04 -18.93
C PHE A 472 13.02 -11.56 -17.58
N ILE A 473 13.22 -10.64 -16.66
CA ILE A 473 13.26 -10.92 -15.23
C ILE A 473 12.52 -9.81 -14.49
N ILE A 474 11.75 -10.18 -13.47
CA ILE A 474 11.09 -9.21 -12.58
C ILE A 474 12.00 -8.95 -11.38
N LEU A 475 12.32 -7.67 -11.17
CA LEU A 475 13.00 -7.19 -9.97
C LEU A 475 11.99 -6.50 -9.05
N THR A 476 11.99 -6.88 -7.77
CA THR A 476 11.15 -6.27 -6.75
C THR A 476 11.87 -6.25 -5.40
N ASN A 477 11.49 -5.33 -4.51
CA ASN A 477 11.88 -5.36 -3.10
C ASN A 477 10.81 -6.03 -2.21
N GLY A 478 9.85 -6.71 -2.83
CA GLY A 478 8.68 -7.30 -2.20
C GLY A 478 7.49 -6.36 -2.05
N LEU A 479 7.69 -5.04 -2.06
CA LEU A 479 6.59 -4.07 -2.15
C LEU A 479 6.13 -3.94 -3.61
N CYS A 480 5.36 -4.91 -4.03
CA CYS A 480 4.63 -4.95 -5.29
C CYS A 480 3.23 -5.46 -4.93
N GLY A 481 2.28 -4.53 -4.77
CA GLY A 481 0.96 -4.82 -4.24
C GLY A 481 -0.17 -4.59 -5.23
N SER A 482 -1.36 -5.10 -4.95
CA SER A 482 -2.56 -4.90 -5.76
C SER A 482 -2.34 -5.28 -7.23
N SER A 483 -2.63 -4.39 -8.19
CA SER A 483 -2.41 -4.64 -9.62
C SER A 483 -0.95 -4.97 -9.98
N CYS A 484 0.05 -4.41 -9.27
CA CYS A 484 1.46 -4.80 -9.42
C CYS A 484 1.66 -6.30 -9.08
N SER A 485 1.08 -6.77 -7.98
CA SER A 485 1.13 -8.20 -7.62
C SER A 485 0.51 -9.07 -8.71
N LEU A 486 -0.63 -8.66 -9.27
CA LEU A 486 -1.28 -9.40 -10.37
C LEU A 486 -0.44 -9.44 -11.65
N ILE A 487 0.29 -8.37 -11.99
CA ILE A 487 1.24 -8.38 -13.11
C ILE A 487 2.33 -9.43 -12.86
N THR A 488 2.89 -9.41 -11.65
CA THR A 488 3.98 -10.33 -11.27
C THR A 488 3.50 -11.78 -11.22
N GLU A 489 2.32 -12.02 -10.63
CA GLU A 489 1.69 -13.36 -10.60
C GLU A 489 1.41 -13.87 -12.03
N HIS A 490 0.85 -13.03 -12.90
CA HIS A 490 0.63 -13.42 -14.28
C HIS A 490 1.93 -13.77 -14.99
N ALA A 491 2.95 -12.94 -14.88
CA ALA A 491 4.24 -13.19 -15.49
C ALA A 491 4.91 -14.46 -14.95
N ALA A 492 4.90 -14.67 -13.62
CA ALA A 492 5.54 -15.82 -12.99
C ALA A 492 4.74 -17.12 -13.21
N GLU A 493 3.43 -17.13 -12.90
CA GLU A 493 2.62 -18.37 -12.93
C GLU A 493 2.15 -18.76 -14.34
N PHE A 494 1.80 -17.77 -15.19
CA PHE A 494 1.23 -18.06 -16.53
C PHE A 494 2.32 -18.09 -17.59
N SER A 495 3.37 -17.27 -17.45
CA SER A 495 4.38 -17.09 -18.49
C SER A 495 5.76 -17.61 -18.08
N ASN A 496 5.91 -18.10 -16.85
CA ASN A 496 7.16 -18.67 -16.31
C ASN A 496 8.35 -17.67 -16.37
N VAL A 497 8.08 -16.38 -16.15
CA VAL A 497 9.11 -15.35 -16.02
C VAL A 497 9.80 -15.47 -14.68
N SER A 498 11.12 -15.46 -14.68
CA SER A 498 11.91 -15.50 -13.44
C SER A 498 11.74 -14.23 -12.61
N THR A 499 11.76 -14.40 -11.29
CA THR A 499 11.61 -13.33 -10.31
C THR A 499 12.85 -13.20 -9.44
N VAL A 500 13.21 -11.97 -9.07
CA VAL A 500 14.27 -11.66 -8.13
C VAL A 500 13.78 -10.66 -7.09
N ALA A 501 13.93 -10.98 -5.81
CA ALA A 501 13.61 -10.09 -4.72
C ALA A 501 14.87 -9.60 -4.01
N ILE A 502 14.92 -8.27 -3.70
CA ILE A 502 16.07 -7.66 -3.04
C ILE A 502 15.75 -7.24 -1.60
N GLY A 503 16.73 -7.34 -0.71
CA GLY A 503 16.66 -6.88 0.67
C GLY A 503 16.05 -7.90 1.63
N GLY A 504 15.22 -7.44 2.57
CA GLY A 504 14.62 -8.24 3.62
C GLY A 504 15.60 -8.66 4.72
N LEU A 505 15.15 -9.55 5.59
CA LEU A 505 15.96 -10.07 6.70
C LEU A 505 16.91 -11.18 6.22
N ALA A 506 18.22 -11.05 6.48
CA ALA A 506 19.22 -12.02 6.05
C ALA A 506 19.03 -13.40 6.69
N ARG A 507 18.45 -13.45 7.90
CA ARG A 507 18.12 -14.70 8.60
C ARG A 507 17.05 -15.53 7.88
N ASN A 508 16.21 -14.89 7.05
CA ASN A 508 15.21 -15.58 6.25
C ASN A 508 15.81 -15.93 4.89
N LYS A 509 15.76 -17.20 4.51
CA LYS A 509 16.29 -17.64 3.20
C LYS A 509 15.48 -17.10 2.03
N LEU A 510 14.18 -16.99 2.20
CA LEU A 510 13.21 -16.63 1.16
C LEU A 510 12.70 -15.21 1.40
N LEU A 511 12.29 -14.54 0.33
CA LEU A 511 11.60 -13.25 0.34
C LEU A 511 10.52 -13.30 -0.75
N SER A 512 9.32 -12.85 -0.41
CA SER A 512 8.23 -12.77 -1.37
C SER A 512 8.54 -11.74 -2.46
N TYR A 513 8.19 -12.07 -3.71
CA TYR A 513 8.31 -11.13 -4.83
C TYR A 513 7.12 -10.16 -4.92
N SER A 514 6.05 -10.42 -4.19
CA SER A 514 4.87 -9.56 -4.10
C SER A 514 4.41 -9.41 -2.65
N SER A 515 3.53 -8.47 -2.38
CA SER A 515 3.08 -8.16 -1.00
C SER A 515 1.62 -8.53 -0.78
N PHE A 516 0.70 -7.70 -1.22
CA PHE A 516 -0.74 -7.90 -1.08
C PHE A 516 -1.36 -7.92 -2.47
N THR A 517 -2.05 -8.98 -2.79
CA THR A 517 -2.70 -9.12 -4.09
C THR A 517 -4.05 -8.45 -4.09
N GLY A 518 -4.84 -8.66 -3.07
CA GLY A 518 -6.14 -8.09 -2.76
C GLY A 518 -7.05 -7.84 -3.94
N GLY A 519 -8.29 -8.27 -3.84
CA GLY A 519 -9.24 -8.11 -4.94
C GLY A 519 -10.06 -6.85 -4.81
N SER A 520 -9.69 -5.76 -5.45
CA SER A 520 -10.46 -4.51 -5.53
C SER A 520 -10.76 -3.88 -4.16
N VAL A 521 -10.11 -2.76 -3.91
CA VAL A 521 -10.38 -1.96 -2.71
C VAL A 521 -11.61 -1.08 -2.92
N VAL A 522 -12.48 -1.04 -1.94
CA VAL A 522 -13.63 -0.12 -1.86
C VAL A 522 -13.52 0.67 -0.58
N ASN A 523 -13.82 1.95 -0.63
CA ASN A 523 -13.91 2.77 0.58
C ASN A 523 -15.36 2.98 1.04
N ALA A 524 -15.52 3.38 2.29
CA ALA A 524 -16.82 3.61 2.90
C ALA A 524 -17.67 4.61 2.12
N THR A 525 -17.07 5.69 1.58
CA THR A 525 -17.79 6.68 0.78
C THR A 525 -18.35 6.07 -0.50
N GLN A 526 -17.56 5.27 -1.22
CA GLN A 526 -18.04 4.56 -2.41
C GLN A 526 -19.19 3.61 -2.04
N THR A 527 -19.06 2.90 -0.93
CA THR A 527 -20.13 2.02 -0.42
C THR A 527 -21.41 2.78 -0.16
N PHE A 528 -21.35 3.87 0.62
CA PHE A 528 -22.55 4.65 0.96
C PHE A 528 -23.16 5.35 -0.24
N ASN A 529 -22.36 5.86 -1.17
CA ASN A 529 -22.87 6.43 -2.43
C ASN A 529 -23.60 5.37 -3.25
N SER A 530 -22.98 4.20 -3.44
CA SER A 530 -23.58 3.08 -4.17
C SER A 530 -24.87 2.58 -3.51
N LEU A 531 -24.90 2.47 -2.17
CA LEU A 531 -26.12 2.13 -1.43
C LEU A 531 -27.20 3.23 -1.58
N GLY A 532 -26.80 4.50 -1.64
CA GLY A 532 -27.69 5.63 -1.89
C GLY A 532 -28.35 5.56 -3.27
N GLU A 533 -27.58 5.29 -4.31
CA GLU A 533 -28.06 5.09 -5.69
C GLU A 533 -29.07 3.93 -5.79
N LEU A 534 -28.87 2.89 -4.98
CA LEU A 534 -29.78 1.74 -4.89
C LEU A 534 -31.00 1.97 -3.98
N GLY A 535 -31.11 3.14 -3.32
CA GLY A 535 -32.18 3.40 -2.34
C GLY A 535 -32.04 2.61 -1.04
N LEU A 536 -30.87 2.03 -0.77
CA LEU A 536 -30.61 1.14 0.36
C LEU A 536 -29.99 1.83 1.57
N LEU A 537 -29.63 3.10 1.49
CA LEU A 537 -28.90 3.81 2.56
C LEU A 537 -29.64 3.79 3.91
N ASN A 538 -30.98 3.85 3.88
CA ASN A 538 -31.82 3.81 5.07
C ASN A 538 -32.37 2.41 5.40
N ASN A 539 -31.92 1.36 4.71
CA ASN A 539 -32.33 0.01 5.00
C ASN A 539 -31.69 -0.47 6.32
N PRO A 540 -32.47 -1.01 7.28
CA PRO A 540 -31.95 -1.43 8.60
C PRO A 540 -30.84 -2.49 8.53
N LEU A 541 -30.73 -3.21 7.42
CA LEU A 541 -29.70 -4.21 7.19
C LEU A 541 -28.34 -3.58 6.86
N MET A 542 -28.32 -2.35 6.34
CA MET A 542 -27.09 -1.69 5.87
C MET A 542 -26.39 -0.91 6.98
N PRO A 543 -25.05 -0.77 6.93
CA PRO A 543 -24.33 0.08 7.85
C PRO A 543 -24.74 1.54 7.65
N LYS A 544 -24.68 2.30 8.73
CA LYS A 544 -24.87 3.76 8.67
C LYS A 544 -23.58 4.45 8.25
N PRO A 545 -23.65 5.62 7.60
CA PRO A 545 -22.48 6.46 7.38
C PRO A 545 -21.76 6.84 8.68
N PHE A 546 -20.48 7.15 8.58
CA PHE A 546 -19.73 7.66 9.72
C PHE A 546 -20.32 8.95 10.28
N PRO A 547 -20.29 9.14 11.61
CA PRO A 547 -20.82 10.33 12.25
C PRO A 547 -19.96 11.60 11.99
N LEU A 548 -18.69 11.44 11.64
CA LEU A 548 -17.80 12.52 11.23
C LEU A 548 -17.37 12.32 9.78
N THR A 549 -17.39 13.39 9.01
CA THR A 549 -17.03 13.40 7.59
C THR A 549 -15.53 13.18 7.33
N GLY A 550 -14.68 13.40 8.33
CA GLY A 550 -13.24 13.15 8.28
C GLY A 550 -12.83 11.72 8.61
N LEU A 551 -13.78 10.83 8.90
CA LEU A 551 -13.50 9.41 9.08
C LEU A 551 -13.58 8.66 7.76
N THR A 552 -12.67 7.71 7.57
CA THR A 552 -12.64 6.87 6.38
C THR A 552 -12.28 5.44 6.74
N ALA A 553 -12.82 4.50 5.97
CA ALA A 553 -12.39 3.12 6.00
C ALA A 553 -12.32 2.59 4.56
N SER A 554 -11.43 1.66 4.32
CA SER A 554 -11.40 0.88 3.09
C SER A 554 -11.30 -0.60 3.40
N TYR A 555 -11.66 -1.43 2.44
CA TYR A 555 -11.62 -2.89 2.58
C TYR A 555 -11.61 -3.58 1.24
N ALA A 556 -11.00 -4.78 1.18
CA ALA A 556 -11.04 -5.66 0.04
C ALA A 556 -12.42 -6.33 -0.08
N ILE A 557 -12.95 -6.44 -1.30
CA ILE A 557 -14.29 -7.02 -1.57
C ILE A 557 -14.26 -8.30 -2.41
N LYS A 558 -13.09 -8.70 -2.94
CA LYS A 558 -12.93 -9.87 -3.81
C LYS A 558 -11.77 -10.72 -3.32
N GLU A 559 -11.89 -12.03 -3.46
CA GLU A 559 -10.76 -12.95 -3.45
C GLU A 559 -10.20 -13.12 -4.85
N VAL A 560 -8.90 -13.38 -4.93
CA VAL A 560 -8.19 -13.66 -6.19
C VAL A 560 -7.47 -14.99 -6.03
N TYR A 561 -7.64 -15.88 -7.00
CA TYR A 561 -7.13 -17.24 -6.92
C TYR A 561 -5.91 -17.47 -7.80
N SER A 562 -5.00 -18.33 -7.32
CA SER A 562 -3.87 -18.82 -8.11
C SER A 562 -4.37 -19.65 -9.30
N LYS A 563 -3.68 -19.52 -10.42
CA LYS A 563 -3.96 -20.35 -11.62
C LYS A 563 -3.36 -21.74 -11.48
N ILE A 564 -2.27 -21.87 -10.75
CA ILE A 564 -1.61 -23.17 -10.55
C ILE A 564 -2.42 -24.01 -9.56
N ASN A 565 -2.85 -23.40 -8.47
CA ASN A 565 -3.66 -24.03 -7.43
C ASN A 565 -4.98 -23.26 -7.25
N PRO A 566 -6.05 -23.63 -7.96
CA PRO A 566 -7.29 -22.85 -8.00
C PRO A 566 -8.04 -22.70 -6.65
N ASP A 567 -7.59 -23.39 -5.61
CA ASP A 567 -8.11 -23.26 -4.24
C ASP A 567 -7.28 -22.30 -3.38
N ASP A 568 -6.09 -21.89 -3.85
CA ASP A 568 -5.21 -20.98 -3.14
C ASP A 568 -5.61 -19.52 -3.41
N ILE A 569 -5.92 -18.80 -2.33
CA ILE A 569 -6.15 -17.35 -2.37
C ILE A 569 -4.78 -16.67 -2.38
N LEU A 570 -4.51 -15.87 -3.41
CA LEU A 570 -3.19 -15.24 -3.61
C LEU A 570 -2.74 -14.39 -2.42
N ASP A 571 -3.66 -13.72 -1.73
CA ASP A 571 -3.36 -12.92 -0.54
C ASP A 571 -2.81 -13.73 0.64
N PHE A 572 -3.09 -15.03 0.68
CA PHE A 572 -2.69 -15.94 1.75
C PHE A 572 -1.65 -16.98 1.31
N THR A 573 -1.13 -16.85 0.09
CA THR A 573 -0.15 -17.75 -0.48
C THR A 573 1.22 -17.08 -0.47
N PHE A 574 2.21 -17.71 0.20
CA PHE A 574 3.58 -17.22 0.17
C PHE A 574 4.19 -17.47 -1.21
N LYS A 575 4.73 -16.42 -1.83
CA LYS A 575 5.27 -16.41 -3.19
C LYS A 575 6.76 -16.03 -3.18
N PRO A 576 7.66 -16.97 -2.85
CA PRO A 576 9.09 -16.68 -2.83
C PRO A 576 9.61 -16.39 -4.23
N ALA A 577 10.48 -15.40 -4.36
CA ALA A 577 11.19 -15.12 -5.60
C ALA A 577 12.16 -16.27 -5.94
N ASP A 578 12.41 -16.51 -7.23
CA ASP A 578 13.37 -17.51 -7.72
C ASP A 578 14.79 -17.20 -7.29
N PHE A 579 15.13 -15.91 -7.20
CA PHE A 579 16.43 -15.42 -6.80
C PHE A 579 16.29 -14.37 -5.72
N ARG A 580 17.33 -14.28 -4.87
CA ARG A 580 17.41 -13.26 -3.84
C ARG A 580 18.72 -12.50 -3.91
N LEU A 581 18.61 -11.17 -3.85
CA LEU A 581 19.74 -10.24 -3.71
C LEU A 581 19.64 -9.52 -2.37
N PHE A 582 20.77 -8.98 -1.92
CA PHE A 582 20.81 -8.07 -0.77
C PHE A 582 21.38 -6.73 -1.19
N TYR A 583 20.98 -5.70 -0.49
CA TYR A 583 21.61 -4.40 -0.66
C TYR A 583 23.03 -4.41 -0.09
N ASP A 584 23.90 -3.73 -0.80
CA ASP A 584 25.23 -3.32 -0.36
C ASP A 584 25.37 -1.80 -0.52
N GLU A 585 26.47 -1.23 -0.08
CA GLU A 585 26.71 0.23 -0.14
C GLU A 585 26.72 0.79 -1.56
N LYS A 586 26.95 -0.03 -2.58
CA LYS A 586 27.01 0.36 -3.97
C LYS A 586 25.65 0.30 -4.64
N ASN A 587 24.98 -0.89 -4.59
CA ASN A 587 23.74 -1.09 -5.32
C ASN A 587 22.55 -0.34 -4.73
N ILE A 588 22.59 0.02 -3.41
CA ILE A 588 21.55 0.83 -2.78
C ILE A 588 21.56 2.29 -3.26
N ARG A 589 22.72 2.78 -3.73
CA ARG A 589 22.90 4.14 -4.21
C ARG A 589 23.00 4.24 -5.74
N ASN A 590 23.17 3.11 -6.42
CA ASN A 590 23.34 3.07 -7.87
C ASN A 590 22.46 2.00 -8.51
N PHE A 591 21.40 2.44 -9.16
CA PHE A 591 20.43 1.57 -9.82
C PHE A 591 21.04 0.77 -10.97
N SER A 592 22.04 1.30 -11.71
CA SER A 592 22.64 0.55 -12.82
C SER A 592 23.37 -0.70 -12.33
N ILE A 593 23.95 -0.65 -11.13
CA ILE A 593 24.58 -1.82 -10.49
C ILE A 593 23.51 -2.84 -10.13
N LEU A 594 22.42 -2.41 -9.46
CA LEU A 594 21.31 -3.29 -9.08
C LEU A 594 20.68 -3.95 -10.30
N TRP A 595 20.36 -3.16 -11.33
CA TRP A 595 19.78 -3.67 -12.57
C TRP A 595 20.71 -4.64 -13.31
N SER A 596 22.04 -4.37 -13.30
CA SER A 596 23.04 -5.28 -13.88
C SER A 596 23.08 -6.62 -13.12
N GLN A 597 22.98 -6.59 -11.78
CA GLN A 597 22.90 -7.80 -10.96
C GLN A 597 21.65 -8.62 -11.28
N ALA A 598 20.51 -7.97 -11.46
CA ALA A 598 19.25 -8.62 -11.85
C ALA A 598 19.33 -9.18 -13.29
N ALA A 599 19.82 -8.37 -14.25
CA ALA A 599 19.95 -8.80 -15.65
C ALA A 599 20.88 -10.01 -15.83
N ALA A 600 21.91 -10.13 -14.99
CA ALA A 600 22.83 -11.29 -15.00
C ALA A 600 22.15 -12.61 -14.61
N LEU A 601 20.98 -12.56 -13.98
CA LEU A 601 20.20 -13.74 -13.60
C LEU A 601 19.27 -14.24 -14.70
N ILE A 602 19.03 -13.46 -15.77
CA ILE A 602 18.17 -13.84 -16.90
C ILE A 602 18.76 -15.09 -17.58
N GLY A 603 17.96 -16.16 -17.66
CA GLY A 603 18.36 -17.45 -18.20
C GLY A 603 19.12 -18.36 -17.21
N SER A 604 19.30 -17.94 -15.96
CA SER A 604 19.86 -18.78 -14.90
C SER A 604 18.79 -19.72 -14.35
N LYS A 605 19.21 -20.90 -13.87
CA LYS A 605 18.31 -21.78 -13.10
C LYS A 605 18.16 -21.26 -11.69
N SER A 606 16.94 -21.28 -11.17
CA SER A 606 16.67 -20.93 -9.77
C SER A 606 17.62 -21.69 -8.82
N LYS A 607 18.20 -20.97 -7.85
CA LYS A 607 19.05 -21.55 -6.80
C LYS A 607 18.27 -21.85 -5.51
N ILE A 608 16.98 -21.51 -5.50
CA ILE A 608 16.11 -21.73 -4.34
C ILE A 608 15.33 -23.02 -4.63
N ASN A 609 15.89 -24.15 -4.18
CA ASN A 609 15.22 -25.45 -4.05
C ASN A 609 14.88 -25.69 -2.58
#